data_205f16fcc34835eea400744e76e11a7f
#
_entry.id   205f16fcc34835eea400744e76e11a7f
#
_cell.length_a   1.000
_cell.length_b   1.000
_cell.length_c   1.000
_cell.angle_alpha   90.00
_cell.angle_beta   90.00
_cell.angle_gamma   90.00
#
_symmetry.space_group_name_H-M   'P 1'
#
loop_
_entity.id
_entity.type
_entity.pdbx_description
1 polymer ?
#
loop_
_entity_poly.entity_id
_entity_poly.type
_entity_poly.pdbx_seq_one_letter_code
_entity_poly.pdbx_strand_id
1 'polypeptide(L)'
;MRTLACNCRGAGKASTVRSLRSLIRNSNPYLVFLSETKIKTLRVEKIRVKLNFVDSFCVDANGRLGGLAILWRHGMELEVVYSSRYVIATLIYSNPPRTPWLFFFVYGPPSRAKRKQF
;
A
#
# COMPACT_ATOMS: atom_id res chain seq x y z
N MET A 1 14.42 6.45 4.11
CA MET A 1 13.40 6.13 3.09
C MET A 1 12.09 6.79 3.47
N ARG A 2 11.43 7.42 2.53
CA ARG A 2 10.14 8.07 2.75
C ARG A 2 9.00 7.15 2.40
N THR A 3 8.10 6.91 3.35
CA THR A 3 6.92 6.06 3.16
C THR A 3 5.67 6.86 3.51
N LEU A 4 4.67 6.78 2.65
CA LEU A 4 3.36 7.39 2.86
C LEU A 4 2.34 6.30 3.12
N ALA A 5 1.56 6.40 4.18
CA ALA A 5 0.46 5.50 4.48
C ALA A 5 -0.86 6.27 4.38
N CYS A 6 -1.84 5.71 3.70
CA CYS A 6 -3.11 6.39 3.47
C CYS A 6 -4.28 5.41 3.52
N ASN A 7 -5.29 5.76 4.31
CA ASN A 7 -6.56 5.05 4.29
C ASN A 7 -7.43 5.66 3.18
N CYS A 8 -7.71 4.88 2.15
CA CYS A 8 -8.37 5.39 0.94
C CYS A 8 -9.87 5.54 1.06
N ARG A 9 -10.50 4.75 1.92
CA ARG A 9 -11.96 4.65 1.99
C ARG A 9 -12.60 4.46 0.62
N GLY A 10 -11.93 3.64 -0.22
CA GLY A 10 -12.36 3.37 -1.58
C GLY A 10 -11.50 4.07 -2.62
N ALA A 11 -10.52 3.35 -3.19
CA ALA A 11 -9.60 3.90 -4.18
C ALA A 11 -10.19 3.91 -5.61
N GLY A 12 -11.39 3.37 -5.79
CA GLY A 12 -12.05 3.38 -7.09
C GLY A 12 -12.58 4.74 -7.50
N LYS A 13 -12.64 5.70 -6.59
CA LYS A 13 -13.15 7.06 -6.87
C LYS A 13 -12.08 7.93 -7.49
N ALA A 14 -12.44 8.66 -8.55
CA ALA A 14 -11.51 9.59 -9.19
C ALA A 14 -10.99 10.67 -8.23
N SER A 15 -11.85 11.13 -7.31
CA SER A 15 -11.46 12.12 -6.31
C SER A 15 -10.38 11.58 -5.36
N THR A 16 -10.45 10.31 -4.99
CA THR A 16 -9.44 9.67 -4.15
C THR A 16 -8.09 9.63 -4.88
N VAL A 17 -8.09 9.26 -6.14
CA VAL A 17 -6.87 9.20 -6.94
C VAL A 17 -6.24 10.60 -7.07
N ARG A 18 -7.05 11.63 -7.27
CA ARG A 18 -6.55 13.01 -7.33
C ARG A 18 -5.92 13.45 -6.01
N SER A 19 -6.56 13.11 -4.90
CA SER A 19 -6.02 13.43 -3.57
C SER A 19 -4.70 12.71 -3.30
N LEU A 20 -4.63 11.43 -3.66
CA LEU A 20 -3.39 10.65 -3.56
C LEU A 20 -2.27 11.26 -4.39
N ARG A 21 -2.59 11.65 -5.62
CA ARG A 21 -1.59 12.27 -6.51
C ARG A 21 -1.02 13.55 -5.88
N SER A 22 -1.87 14.36 -5.27
CA SER A 22 -1.45 15.57 -4.59
C SER A 22 -0.54 15.29 -3.40
N LEU A 23 -0.92 14.34 -2.55
CA LEU A 23 -0.11 13.91 -1.40
C LEU A 23 1.24 13.36 -1.82
N ILE A 24 1.25 12.53 -2.86
CA ILE A 24 2.48 11.91 -3.38
C ILE A 24 3.40 12.99 -3.97
N ARG A 25 2.84 13.94 -4.69
CA ARG A 25 3.62 15.04 -5.26
C ARG A 25 4.26 15.89 -4.18
N ASN A 26 3.54 16.16 -3.10
CA ASN A 26 4.02 17.00 -2.00
C ASN A 26 5.05 16.28 -1.11
N SER A 27 4.87 15.00 -0.86
CA SER A 27 5.74 14.24 0.05
C SER A 27 6.83 13.45 -0.66
N ASN A 28 6.68 13.19 -1.95
CA ASN A 28 7.63 12.44 -2.78
C ASN A 28 8.10 11.13 -2.13
N PRO A 29 7.19 10.21 -1.80
CA PRO A 29 7.56 8.96 -1.14
C PRO A 29 8.18 7.96 -2.10
N TYR A 30 9.05 7.08 -1.60
CA TYR A 30 9.53 5.93 -2.35
C TYR A 30 8.54 4.79 -2.35
N LEU A 31 7.74 4.69 -1.28
CA LEU A 31 6.78 3.62 -1.10
C LEU A 31 5.50 4.19 -0.51
N VAL A 32 4.36 3.70 -1.01
CA VAL A 32 3.03 4.10 -0.52
C VAL A 32 2.28 2.86 -0.08
N PHE A 33 1.69 2.92 1.12
CA PHE A 33 0.79 1.90 1.63
C PHE A 33 -0.64 2.43 1.61
N LEU A 34 -1.51 1.73 0.91
CA LEU A 34 -2.93 2.06 0.81
C LEU A 34 -3.75 1.02 1.55
N SER A 35 -4.65 1.46 2.41
CA SER A 35 -5.60 0.60 3.09
C SER A 35 -7.03 0.99 2.72
N GLU A 36 -7.97 0.07 2.94
CA GLU A 36 -9.37 0.22 2.53
C GLU A 36 -9.49 0.64 1.06
N THR A 37 -8.74 -0.04 0.19
CA THR A 37 -8.77 0.25 -1.24
C THR A 37 -10.13 -0.09 -1.85
N LYS A 38 -10.78 -1.13 -1.34
CA LYS A 38 -12.11 -1.63 -1.77
C LYS A 38 -12.16 -2.01 -3.25
N ILE A 39 -11.00 -2.32 -3.81
CA ILE A 39 -10.86 -2.72 -5.22
C ILE A 39 -9.89 -3.90 -5.34
N LYS A 40 -9.87 -4.51 -6.52
CA LYS A 40 -9.02 -5.67 -6.82
C LYS A 40 -7.78 -5.26 -7.60
N THR A 41 -6.85 -6.17 -7.72
CA THR A 41 -5.53 -5.97 -8.32
C THR A 41 -5.57 -5.25 -9.66
N LEU A 42 -6.46 -5.64 -10.57
CA LEU A 42 -6.52 -5.01 -11.89
C LEU A 42 -6.76 -3.50 -11.82
N ARG A 43 -7.61 -3.06 -10.90
CA ARG A 43 -7.88 -1.63 -10.74
C ARG A 43 -6.75 -0.92 -10.01
N VAL A 44 -6.10 -1.60 -9.06
CA VAL A 44 -4.90 -1.05 -8.39
C VAL A 44 -3.80 -0.80 -9.41
N GLU A 45 -3.61 -1.71 -10.36
CA GLU A 45 -2.61 -1.55 -11.41
C GLU A 45 -2.84 -0.30 -12.26
N LYS A 46 -4.10 0.01 -12.57
CA LYS A 46 -4.43 1.24 -13.29
C LYS A 46 -4.07 2.49 -12.49
N ILE A 47 -4.31 2.44 -11.18
CA ILE A 47 -3.96 3.54 -10.27
C ILE A 47 -2.44 3.68 -10.17
N ARG A 48 -1.72 2.57 -10.06
CA ARG A 48 -0.26 2.56 -10.02
C ARG A 48 0.33 3.32 -11.21
N VAL A 49 -0.15 3.03 -12.40
CA VAL A 49 0.32 3.70 -13.62
C VAL A 49 0.04 5.20 -13.55
N LYS A 50 -1.16 5.60 -13.12
CA LYS A 50 -1.54 7.00 -12.99
C LYS A 50 -0.68 7.75 -11.98
N LEU A 51 -0.22 7.06 -10.93
CA LEU A 51 0.59 7.65 -9.86
C LEU A 51 2.09 7.54 -10.13
N ASN A 52 2.49 6.96 -11.27
CA ASN A 52 3.89 6.81 -11.70
C ASN A 52 4.74 5.95 -10.76
N PHE A 53 4.17 4.89 -10.21
CA PHE A 53 4.93 3.88 -9.50
C PHE A 53 5.25 2.71 -10.44
N VAL A 54 6.41 2.09 -10.22
CA VAL A 54 6.92 1.06 -11.12
C VAL A 54 6.33 -0.31 -10.84
N ASP A 55 5.98 -0.57 -9.59
CA ASP A 55 5.48 -1.88 -9.19
C ASP A 55 4.55 -1.78 -7.99
N SER A 56 3.85 -2.87 -7.71
CA SER A 56 2.88 -2.95 -6.63
C SER A 56 2.68 -4.38 -6.15
N PHE A 57 2.12 -4.50 -4.95
CA PHE A 57 1.58 -5.75 -4.43
C PHE A 57 0.26 -5.43 -3.75
N CYS A 58 -0.74 -6.28 -3.96
CA CYS A 58 -2.09 -6.04 -3.47
C CYS A 58 -2.63 -7.23 -2.70
N VAL A 59 -3.44 -6.93 -1.68
CA VAL A 59 -4.38 -7.88 -1.10
C VAL A 59 -5.76 -7.43 -1.55
N ASP A 60 -6.42 -8.26 -2.32
CA ASP A 60 -7.71 -7.91 -2.92
C ASP A 60 -8.78 -7.63 -1.87
N ALA A 61 -9.64 -6.68 -2.17
CA ALA A 61 -10.84 -6.45 -1.39
C ALA A 61 -11.75 -7.66 -1.45
N ASN A 62 -12.45 -7.92 -0.34
CA ASN A 62 -13.48 -8.93 -0.28
C ASN A 62 -14.82 -8.24 -0.52
N GLY A 63 -15.32 -8.33 -1.78
CA GLY A 63 -16.46 -7.52 -2.18
C GLY A 63 -16.12 -6.03 -2.13
N ARG A 64 -16.82 -5.30 -1.27
CA ARG A 64 -16.59 -3.86 -1.05
C ARG A 64 -15.86 -3.58 0.26
N LEU A 65 -15.24 -4.61 0.85
CA LEU A 65 -14.59 -4.49 2.16
C LEU A 65 -13.09 -4.69 2.03
N GLY A 66 -12.34 -3.87 2.75
CA GLY A 66 -10.91 -4.02 2.88
C GLY A 66 -10.13 -3.69 1.62
N GLY A 67 -9.09 -4.46 1.39
CA GLY A 67 -8.13 -4.23 0.32
C GLY A 67 -6.92 -3.45 0.80
N LEU A 68 -5.74 -4.00 0.51
CA LEU A 68 -4.45 -3.36 0.82
C LEU A 68 -3.63 -3.30 -0.45
N ALA A 69 -2.79 -2.29 -0.55
CA ALA A 69 -1.82 -2.20 -1.63
C ALA A 69 -0.56 -1.50 -1.16
N ILE A 70 0.57 -1.96 -1.66
CA ILE A 70 1.81 -1.19 -1.59
C ILE A 70 2.27 -0.89 -3.01
N LEU A 71 2.73 0.33 -3.21
CA LEU A 71 3.23 0.82 -4.49
C LEU A 71 4.64 1.37 -4.24
N TRP A 72 5.59 1.09 -5.15
CA TRP A 72 6.95 1.60 -4.93
C TRP A 72 7.59 2.06 -6.22
N ARG A 73 8.59 2.92 -6.05
CA ARG A 73 9.31 3.53 -7.16
C ARG A 73 10.45 2.66 -7.62
N HIS A 74 10.93 2.96 -8.80
CA HIS A 74 12.14 2.36 -9.36
C HIS A 74 13.32 2.53 -8.41
N GLY A 75 14.14 1.51 -8.28
CA GLY A 75 15.28 1.50 -7.39
C GLY A 75 15.02 0.89 -6.02
N MET A 76 13.77 0.58 -5.69
CA MET A 76 13.44 -0.15 -4.46
C MET A 76 13.60 -1.65 -4.69
N GLU A 77 14.42 -2.30 -3.86
CA GLU A 77 14.47 -3.75 -3.79
C GLU A 77 13.60 -4.21 -2.62
N LEU A 78 12.52 -4.90 -2.94
CA LEU A 78 11.49 -5.26 -1.97
C LEU A 78 10.95 -6.64 -2.27
N GLU A 79 10.73 -7.41 -1.22
CA GLU A 79 10.14 -8.74 -1.31
C GLU A 79 9.01 -8.85 -0.29
N VAL A 80 7.83 -9.29 -0.75
CA VAL A 80 6.70 -9.55 0.14
C VAL A 80 6.87 -10.96 0.71
N VAL A 81 6.99 -11.06 2.02
CA VAL A 81 7.23 -12.34 2.70
C VAL A 81 5.99 -12.91 3.36
N TYR A 82 4.98 -12.08 3.60
CA TYR A 82 3.70 -12.52 4.16
C TYR A 82 2.63 -11.48 3.90
N SER A 83 1.39 -11.92 3.70
CA SER A 83 0.27 -11.01 3.57
C SER A 83 -1.01 -11.63 4.12
N SER A 84 -1.88 -10.78 4.61
CA SER A 84 -3.24 -11.11 5.01
C SER A 84 -4.13 -9.91 4.74
N ARG A 85 -5.41 -9.98 5.10
CA ARG A 85 -6.29 -8.82 4.92
C ARG A 85 -5.92 -7.62 5.81
N TYR A 86 -5.03 -7.80 6.79
CA TYR A 86 -4.67 -6.76 7.75
C TYR A 86 -3.21 -6.35 7.71
N VAL A 87 -2.37 -7.10 7.01
CA VAL A 87 -0.93 -6.82 7.01
C VAL A 87 -0.27 -7.24 5.71
N ILE A 88 0.72 -6.45 5.30
CA ILE A 88 1.68 -6.85 4.28
C ILE A 88 3.06 -6.74 4.93
N ALA A 89 3.74 -7.88 5.04
CA ALA A 89 5.09 -7.94 5.60
C ALA A 89 6.11 -7.99 4.47
N THR A 90 7.09 -7.12 4.52
CA THR A 90 8.09 -6.99 3.45
C THR A 90 9.49 -7.01 4.00
N LEU A 91 10.40 -7.54 3.18
CA LEU A 91 11.84 -7.30 3.33
C LEU A 91 12.24 -6.23 2.34
N ILE A 92 12.83 -5.16 2.84
CA ILE A 92 13.33 -4.05 2.02
C ILE A 92 14.84 -3.99 2.18
N TYR A 93 15.56 -4.02 1.06
CA TYR A 93 17.02 -4.03 1.07
C TYR A 93 17.53 -2.61 0.89
N SER A 94 18.31 -2.14 1.87
CA SER A 94 18.97 -0.85 1.76
C SER A 94 20.23 -0.96 0.91
N ASN A 95 20.66 0.15 0.33
CA ASN A 95 21.83 0.18 -0.53
C ASN A 95 22.82 1.22 0.00
N PRO A 96 24.12 0.89 0.05
CA PRO A 96 24.80 -0.17 0.77
C PRO A 96 24.97 0.18 2.26
N PRO A 97 25.18 -0.79 3.12
CA PRO A 97 25.23 -2.22 2.88
C PRO A 97 23.82 -2.77 2.66
N ARG A 98 23.71 -3.85 1.88
CA ARG A 98 22.42 -4.45 1.56
C ARG A 98 21.87 -5.23 2.76
N THR A 99 21.50 -4.49 3.78
CA THR A 99 20.94 -5.05 5.00
C THR A 99 19.43 -5.06 4.86
N PRO A 100 18.78 -6.22 4.98
CA PRO A 100 17.33 -6.27 4.86
C PRO A 100 16.65 -5.67 6.10
N TRP A 101 15.59 -4.94 5.83
CA TRP A 101 14.71 -4.39 6.85
C TRP A 101 13.38 -5.11 6.76
N LEU A 102 12.86 -5.60 7.87
CA LEU A 102 11.55 -6.21 7.93
C LEU A 102 10.53 -5.13 8.26
N PHE A 103 9.68 -4.81 7.28
CA PHE A 103 8.65 -3.79 7.40
C PHE A 103 7.27 -4.43 7.40
N PHE A 104 6.45 -4.07 8.38
CA PHE A 104 5.05 -4.50 8.43
C PHE A 104 4.15 -3.30 8.15
N PHE A 105 3.34 -3.42 7.10
CA PHE A 105 2.28 -2.44 6.80
C PHE A 105 1.00 -3.00 7.38
N VAL A 106 0.50 -2.39 8.45
CA VAL A 106 -0.59 -2.93 9.24
C VAL A 106 -1.80 -2.03 9.13
N TYR A 107 -2.95 -2.66 8.89
CA TYR A 107 -4.23 -2.00 8.92
C TYR A 107 -5.11 -2.66 9.98
N GLY A 108 -5.55 -1.87 10.96
CA GLY A 108 -6.42 -2.37 12.03
C GLY A 108 -7.80 -2.72 11.49
N PRO A 109 -8.46 -3.76 12.06
CA PRO A 109 -9.80 -4.13 11.62
C PRO A 109 -10.79 -2.98 11.83
N PRO A 110 -11.83 -2.87 10.99
CA PRO A 110 -12.75 -1.72 11.01
C PRO A 110 -13.62 -1.65 12.25
N SER A 111 -13.89 -2.77 12.94
CA SER A 111 -14.68 -2.75 14.15
C SER A 111 -13.79 -2.80 15.39
N ARG A 112 -14.23 -2.14 16.46
CA ARG A 112 -13.49 -2.10 17.71
C ARG A 112 -13.28 -3.50 18.31
N ALA A 113 -14.29 -4.37 18.22
CA ALA A 113 -14.19 -5.73 18.72
C ALA A 113 -13.11 -6.53 17.98
N LYS A 114 -13.07 -6.41 16.67
CA LYS A 114 -12.05 -7.05 15.83
C LYS A 114 -10.65 -6.49 16.10
N ARG A 115 -10.54 -5.18 16.38
CA ARG A 115 -9.25 -4.58 16.74
C ARG A 115 -8.65 -5.19 17.99
N LYS A 116 -9.46 -5.57 18.95
CA LYS A 116 -8.98 -6.23 20.16
C LYS A 116 -8.40 -7.62 19.88
N GLN A 117 -8.89 -8.29 18.84
CA GLN A 117 -8.39 -9.60 18.43
C GLN A 117 -7.14 -9.50 17.57
N PHE A 118 -6.94 -8.34 16.98
CA PHE A 118 -5.80 -8.09 16.12
C PHE A 118 -4.49 -7.99 16.89
#